data_9feb0c5c4a4440bc8456876531016ba1
#
_entry.id   9feb0c5c4a4440bc8456876531016ba1
#
_cell.length_a   1.000
_cell.length_b   1.000
_cell.length_c   1.000
_cell.angle_alpha   90.00
_cell.angle_beta   90.00
_cell.angle_gamma   90.00
#
_symmetry.space_group_name_H-M   'P 1'
#
loop_
_entity.id
_entity.type
_entity.pdbx_description
1 polymer ?
#
loop_
_entity_poly.entity_id
_entity_poly.type
_entity_poly.pdbx_seq_one_letter_code
_entity_poly.pdbx_strand_id
1 'polypeptide(L)'
;IAQLPPGPGVVVRSGGSSGGSRCCAQPSLHLDRSAAATAHWLTGIGVDPASTLLLNPLPLAHVSGLMPWWRARCWGAGHQQLEPGLMKTPAELLAFCQGLPTWGKNPAVLSLVPTQLARLLAHPDGVAFLQRLQLIWIGGAALPAPLADQARALQLPLAPCYGSTETAAMVAALPPDRFLAGEPGCGDPLVDVELRLAADGALEVRTDRLALGCWRADQPERWEPLRDGDGWWRSGDQAALTPGLQIAGRIDGAIHSGGETVFPEQLEQRLMAALQAASLPVSAVLLLAVDDPEWGQRLVALVGSSDPAVLQRLEALTRPWPPAETPRRWLLCPDLAPSALGKWQRQRWREWLKRLDAAEA
;
A
#
# COMPACT_ATOMS: atom_id res chain seq x y z
N ILE A 1 17.30 6.32 -22.30
CA ILE A 1 16.46 7.50 -22.66
C ILE A 1 16.17 7.49 -24.17
N ALA A 2 17.08 6.99 -25.00
CA ALA A 2 16.92 6.96 -26.48
C ALA A 2 15.74 6.08 -26.99
N GLN A 3 15.09 5.32 -26.14
CA GLN A 3 13.98 4.41 -26.49
C GLN A 3 12.60 4.90 -25.99
N LEU A 4 12.52 6.04 -25.29
CA LEU A 4 11.24 6.57 -24.88
C LEU A 4 10.46 7.07 -26.09
N PRO A 5 9.16 6.72 -26.22
CA PRO A 5 8.30 7.22 -27.28
C PRO A 5 8.24 8.76 -27.25
N PRO A 6 8.14 9.42 -28.39
CA PRO A 6 7.99 10.87 -28.45
C PRO A 6 6.63 11.30 -27.83
N GLY A 7 6.62 12.43 -27.10
CA GLY A 7 5.42 13.02 -26.54
C GLY A 7 5.60 13.48 -25.10
N PRO A 8 4.66 14.29 -24.60
CA PRO A 8 4.70 14.74 -23.22
C PRO A 8 4.41 13.61 -22.24
N GLY A 9 5.24 13.49 -21.21
CA GLY A 9 5.11 12.45 -20.21
C GLY A 9 6.06 12.63 -19.04
N VAL A 10 5.96 11.75 -18.09
CA VAL A 10 6.81 11.71 -16.91
C VAL A 10 7.40 10.32 -16.72
N VAL A 11 8.60 10.27 -16.16
CA VAL A 11 9.20 9.04 -15.66
C VAL A 11 8.98 9.00 -14.16
N VAL A 12 8.24 8.01 -13.71
CA VAL A 12 7.92 7.84 -12.30
C VAL A 12 8.66 6.63 -11.73
N ARG A 13 9.30 6.80 -10.58
CA ARG A 13 9.94 5.68 -9.89
C ARG A 13 8.91 4.83 -9.16
N SER A 14 8.93 3.52 -9.38
CA SER A 14 8.23 2.57 -8.55
C SER A 14 9.16 2.04 -7.45
N GLY A 15 8.67 1.97 -6.22
CA GLY A 15 9.38 1.30 -5.15
C GLY A 15 9.23 -0.21 -5.33
N GLY A 16 10.15 -0.89 -5.99
CA GLY A 16 10.14 -2.35 -6.10
C GLY A 16 10.37 -3.02 -4.75
N SER A 17 9.51 -3.96 -4.38
CA SER A 17 9.70 -4.86 -3.23
C SER A 17 10.90 -5.80 -3.42
N SER A 18 11.32 -6.02 -4.66
CA SER A 18 12.42 -6.90 -5.08
C SER A 18 13.82 -6.25 -5.09
N GLY A 19 14.00 -5.09 -4.43
CA GLY A 19 15.33 -4.51 -4.17
C GLY A 19 15.92 -3.63 -5.26
N GLY A 20 15.21 -3.34 -6.36
CA GLY A 20 15.64 -2.40 -7.41
C GLY A 20 14.62 -1.29 -7.64
N SER A 21 15.08 -0.04 -7.82
CA SER A 21 14.20 1.04 -8.25
C SER A 21 13.85 0.83 -9.72
N ARG A 22 12.57 0.57 -10.02
CA ARG A 22 12.03 0.57 -11.39
C ARG A 22 11.60 1.97 -11.77
N CYS A 23 11.75 2.32 -13.02
CA CYS A 23 11.24 3.54 -13.63
C CYS A 23 10.13 3.15 -14.62
N CYS A 24 9.01 3.84 -14.60
CA CYS A 24 7.90 3.63 -15.52
C CYS A 24 7.66 4.90 -16.35
N ALA A 25 7.52 4.76 -17.66
CA ALA A 25 7.17 5.86 -18.55
C ALA A 25 5.65 6.04 -18.62
N GLN A 26 5.18 7.18 -18.12
CA GLN A 26 3.77 7.55 -18.10
C GLN A 26 3.54 8.76 -19.02
N PRO A 27 2.86 8.59 -20.17
CA PRO A 27 2.36 9.71 -20.96
C PRO A 27 1.44 10.62 -20.14
N SER A 28 1.49 11.91 -20.38
CA SER A 28 0.58 12.87 -19.70
C SER A 28 -0.88 12.50 -19.89
N LEU A 29 -1.26 12.05 -21.09
CA LEU A 29 -2.62 11.58 -21.40
C LEU A 29 -3.07 10.42 -20.48
N HIS A 30 -2.17 9.54 -20.05
CA HIS A 30 -2.52 8.45 -19.13
C HIS A 30 -2.81 8.98 -17.72
N LEU A 31 -2.09 10.00 -17.29
CA LEU A 31 -2.37 10.69 -16.01
C LEU A 31 -3.69 11.46 -16.07
N ASP A 32 -4.01 12.10 -17.22
CA ASP A 32 -5.28 12.77 -17.45
C ASP A 32 -6.45 11.78 -17.40
N ARG A 33 -6.33 10.62 -18.05
CA ARG A 33 -7.32 9.52 -17.99
C ARG A 33 -7.51 8.99 -16.56
N SER A 34 -6.41 8.80 -15.83
CA SER A 34 -6.48 8.41 -14.41
C SER A 34 -7.21 9.45 -13.56
N ALA A 35 -6.96 10.74 -13.81
CA ALA A 35 -7.67 11.83 -13.14
C ALA A 35 -9.17 11.83 -13.48
N ALA A 36 -9.53 11.63 -14.75
CA ALA A 36 -10.92 11.55 -15.20
C ALA A 36 -11.67 10.36 -14.59
N ALA A 37 -11.07 9.16 -14.57
CA ALA A 37 -11.68 7.98 -13.97
C ALA A 37 -11.89 8.15 -12.45
N THR A 38 -10.94 8.80 -11.76
CA THR A 38 -11.08 9.12 -10.34
C THR A 38 -12.16 10.18 -10.10
N ALA A 39 -12.29 11.19 -10.99
CA ALA A 39 -13.35 12.19 -10.91
C ALA A 39 -14.73 11.53 -11.05
N HIS A 40 -14.88 10.60 -12.01
CA HIS A 40 -16.11 9.83 -12.20
C HIS A 40 -16.48 9.06 -10.93
N TRP A 41 -15.50 8.38 -10.30
CA TRP A 41 -15.71 7.64 -9.05
C TRP A 41 -16.13 8.57 -7.90
N LEU A 42 -15.48 9.75 -7.74
CA LEU A 42 -15.86 10.76 -6.74
C LEU A 42 -17.31 11.25 -6.95
N THR A 43 -17.68 11.55 -8.18
CA THR A 43 -19.05 11.95 -8.52
C THR A 43 -20.04 10.85 -8.16
N GLY A 44 -19.69 9.59 -8.39
CA GLY A 44 -20.49 8.42 -8.03
C GLY A 44 -20.78 8.29 -6.53
N ILE A 45 -19.91 8.81 -5.67
CA ILE A 45 -20.11 8.88 -4.21
C ILE A 45 -20.60 10.25 -3.73
N GLY A 46 -21.06 11.12 -4.63
CA GLY A 46 -21.65 12.41 -4.28
C GLY A 46 -20.63 13.52 -3.97
N VAL A 47 -19.38 13.37 -4.35
CA VAL A 47 -18.33 14.39 -4.17
C VAL A 47 -18.02 15.04 -5.51
N ASP A 48 -18.21 16.38 -5.61
CA ASP A 48 -17.82 17.14 -6.79
C ASP A 48 -16.29 17.34 -6.82
N PRO A 49 -15.58 16.76 -7.83
CA PRO A 49 -14.13 16.86 -7.92
C PRO A 49 -13.60 18.29 -7.93
N ALA A 50 -14.29 19.21 -8.64
CA ALA A 50 -13.85 20.60 -8.80
C ALA A 50 -13.90 21.40 -7.50
N SER A 51 -14.79 21.03 -6.58
CA SER A 51 -14.93 21.70 -5.28
C SER A 51 -13.96 21.19 -4.22
N THR A 52 -13.18 20.13 -4.49
CA THR A 52 -12.33 19.48 -3.47
C THR A 52 -11.08 20.28 -3.11
N LEU A 53 -10.61 20.07 -1.87
CA LEU A 53 -9.25 20.41 -1.43
C LEU A 53 -8.45 19.12 -1.27
N LEU A 54 -7.51 18.87 -2.17
CA LEU A 54 -6.62 17.70 -2.12
C LEU A 54 -5.43 17.98 -1.19
N LEU A 55 -5.40 17.36 -0.03
CA LEU A 55 -4.28 17.38 0.91
C LEU A 55 -3.29 16.27 0.54
N ASN A 56 -2.02 16.61 0.39
CA ASN A 56 -1.01 15.70 -0.14
C ASN A 56 0.23 15.60 0.75
N PRO A 57 0.34 14.63 1.65
CA PRO A 57 1.54 14.39 2.47
C PRO A 57 2.58 13.51 1.77
N LEU A 58 2.29 13.05 0.52
CA LEU A 58 3.11 12.06 -0.17
C LEU A 58 4.10 12.73 -1.14
N PRO A 59 5.30 12.15 -1.32
CA PRO A 59 6.32 12.74 -2.19
C PRO A 59 5.90 12.76 -3.67
N LEU A 60 6.07 13.90 -4.33
CA LEU A 60 5.75 14.09 -5.76
C LEU A 60 6.56 13.17 -6.70
N ALA A 61 7.71 12.66 -6.25
CA ALA A 61 8.53 11.73 -7.03
C ALA A 61 7.89 10.34 -7.21
N HIS A 62 6.83 10.03 -6.47
CA HIS A 62 6.07 8.80 -6.57
C HIS A 62 4.67 9.07 -7.12
N VAL A 63 4.08 8.08 -7.81
CA VAL A 63 2.74 8.23 -8.40
C VAL A 63 1.68 8.60 -7.34
N SER A 64 1.81 8.09 -6.12
CA SER A 64 0.91 8.38 -5.01
C SER A 64 0.91 9.86 -4.58
N GLY A 65 2.03 10.56 -4.70
CA GLY A 65 2.14 11.99 -4.44
C GLY A 65 1.95 12.86 -5.69
N LEU A 66 2.34 12.36 -6.87
CA LEU A 66 2.15 13.07 -8.14
C LEU A 66 0.65 13.23 -8.46
N MET A 67 -0.14 12.18 -8.29
CA MET A 67 -1.53 12.16 -8.75
C MET A 67 -2.47 13.09 -7.97
N PRO A 68 -2.37 13.35 -6.68
CA PRO A 68 -3.16 14.39 -6.03
C PRO A 68 -2.96 15.77 -6.67
N TRP A 69 -1.71 16.14 -6.95
CA TRP A 69 -1.40 17.39 -7.65
C TRP A 69 -1.93 17.39 -9.10
N TRP A 70 -1.75 16.28 -9.84
CA TRP A 70 -2.22 16.15 -11.21
C TRP A 70 -3.75 16.24 -11.31
N ARG A 71 -4.45 15.55 -10.42
CA ARG A 71 -5.90 15.58 -10.28
C ARG A 71 -6.42 17.00 -10.03
N ALA A 72 -5.81 17.71 -9.07
CA ALA A 72 -6.18 19.10 -8.79
C ALA A 72 -6.12 19.98 -10.04
N ARG A 73 -5.05 19.84 -10.84
CA ARG A 73 -4.93 20.55 -12.12
C ARG A 73 -6.03 20.18 -13.12
N CYS A 74 -6.28 18.89 -13.29
CA CYS A 74 -7.31 18.41 -14.23
C CYS A 74 -8.72 18.83 -13.83
N TRP A 75 -9.00 18.90 -12.52
CA TRP A 75 -10.33 19.18 -11.98
C TRP A 75 -10.59 20.66 -11.71
N GLY A 76 -9.57 21.50 -11.74
CA GLY A 76 -9.67 22.88 -11.26
C GLY A 76 -9.84 22.98 -9.73
N ALA A 77 -9.42 21.94 -9.01
CA ALA A 77 -9.57 21.79 -7.57
C ALA A 77 -8.42 22.43 -6.78
N GLY A 78 -8.62 22.60 -5.47
CA GLY A 78 -7.55 23.02 -4.56
C GLY A 78 -6.52 21.90 -4.33
N HIS A 79 -5.24 22.26 -4.20
CA HIS A 79 -4.18 21.34 -3.78
C HIS A 79 -3.31 21.99 -2.71
N GLN A 80 -3.08 21.24 -1.64
CA GLN A 80 -2.16 21.65 -0.57
C GLN A 80 -1.13 20.54 -0.34
N GLN A 81 0.13 20.82 -0.69
CA GLN A 81 1.25 19.96 -0.28
C GLN A 81 1.46 20.13 1.23
N LEU A 82 1.47 19.01 1.94
CA LEU A 82 1.79 18.95 3.37
C LEU A 82 3.24 18.55 3.55
N GLU A 83 3.94 19.25 4.45
CA GLU A 83 5.29 18.84 4.83
C GLU A 83 5.25 17.46 5.50
N PRO A 84 6.13 16.51 5.12
CA PRO A 84 6.13 15.15 5.67
C PRO A 84 6.27 15.10 7.21
N GLY A 85 6.90 16.11 7.81
CA GLY A 85 7.03 16.28 9.27
C GLY A 85 5.69 16.40 9.97
N LEU A 86 4.73 17.12 9.38
CA LEU A 86 3.40 17.35 9.97
C LEU A 86 2.64 16.04 10.23
N MET A 87 2.89 15.00 9.45
CA MET A 87 2.28 13.68 9.68
C MET A 87 2.79 13.00 10.96
N LYS A 88 3.83 13.54 11.60
CA LYS A 88 4.37 13.08 12.88
C LYS A 88 3.93 13.94 14.07
N THR A 89 3.39 15.12 13.81
CA THR A 89 2.94 16.10 14.79
C THR A 89 1.45 16.45 14.55
N PRO A 90 0.50 15.57 14.94
CA PRO A 90 -0.92 15.74 14.60
C PRO A 90 -1.55 17.06 15.06
N ALA A 91 -1.11 17.62 16.20
CA ALA A 91 -1.57 18.92 16.66
C ALA A 91 -1.18 20.07 15.71
N GLU A 92 0.09 20.06 15.25
CA GLU A 92 0.57 21.06 14.27
C GLU A 92 -0.11 20.87 12.91
N LEU A 93 -0.36 19.62 12.49
CA LEU A 93 -1.10 19.31 11.26
C LEU A 93 -2.50 19.91 11.31
N LEU A 94 -3.23 19.68 12.40
CA LEU A 94 -4.59 20.21 12.58
C LEU A 94 -4.58 21.74 12.57
N ALA A 95 -3.67 22.37 13.32
CA ALA A 95 -3.52 23.82 13.37
C ALA A 95 -3.17 24.41 11.99
N PHE A 96 -2.24 23.77 11.26
CA PHE A 96 -1.88 24.17 9.90
C PHE A 96 -3.10 24.15 8.98
N CYS A 97 -3.85 23.05 8.98
CA CYS A 97 -5.03 22.91 8.12
C CYS A 97 -6.13 23.91 8.49
N GLN A 98 -6.34 24.18 9.78
CA GLN A 98 -7.30 25.20 10.23
C GLN A 98 -6.95 26.61 9.73
N GLY A 99 -5.68 26.90 9.47
CA GLY A 99 -5.22 28.16 8.87
C GLY A 99 -5.45 28.27 7.37
N LEU A 100 -5.83 27.20 6.66
CA LEU A 100 -6.06 27.23 5.22
C LEU A 100 -7.39 27.94 4.89
N PRO A 101 -7.44 28.87 3.91
CA PRO A 101 -8.64 29.63 3.57
C PRO A 101 -9.85 28.78 3.13
N THR A 102 -9.58 27.60 2.59
CA THR A 102 -10.56 26.66 2.05
C THR A 102 -10.94 25.56 3.04
N TRP A 103 -10.27 25.45 4.19
CA TRP A 103 -10.56 24.45 5.20
C TRP A 103 -11.97 24.62 5.79
N GLY A 104 -12.72 23.53 5.80
CA GLY A 104 -14.09 23.52 6.29
C GLY A 104 -15.12 24.15 5.33
N LYS A 105 -14.68 24.73 4.19
CA LYS A 105 -15.54 25.26 3.13
C LYS A 105 -15.64 24.29 1.96
N ASN A 106 -14.52 23.68 1.61
CA ASN A 106 -14.41 22.70 0.54
C ASN A 106 -14.30 21.29 1.13
N PRO A 107 -14.85 20.25 0.45
CA PRO A 107 -14.62 18.86 0.81
C PRO A 107 -13.13 18.55 0.78
N ALA A 108 -12.53 18.29 1.95
CA ALA A 108 -11.12 17.95 2.03
C ALA A 108 -10.92 16.44 1.80
N VAL A 109 -10.00 16.11 0.90
CA VAL A 109 -9.67 14.74 0.49
C VAL A 109 -8.19 14.49 0.75
N LEU A 110 -7.86 13.36 1.36
CA LEU A 110 -6.51 13.01 1.75
C LEU A 110 -6.13 11.63 1.22
N SER A 111 -4.88 11.45 0.78
CA SER A 111 -4.31 10.14 0.46
C SER A 111 -3.28 9.75 1.52
N LEU A 112 -3.44 8.59 2.15
CA LEU A 112 -2.56 8.08 3.19
C LEU A 112 -2.08 6.67 2.89
N VAL A 113 -0.97 6.30 3.52
CA VAL A 113 -0.60 4.90 3.73
C VAL A 113 -1.03 4.45 5.14
N PRO A 114 -1.23 3.14 5.40
CA PRO A 114 -1.71 2.65 6.69
C PRO A 114 -0.88 3.10 7.90
N THR A 115 0.43 3.23 7.74
CA THR A 115 1.32 3.71 8.83
C THR A 115 1.09 5.17 9.21
N GLN A 116 0.69 6.02 8.25
CA GLN A 116 0.31 7.41 8.52
C GLN A 116 -1.05 7.47 9.23
N LEU A 117 -2.02 6.67 8.77
CA LEU A 117 -3.32 6.54 9.43
C LEU A 117 -3.16 6.09 10.89
N ALA A 118 -2.38 5.02 11.14
CA ALA A 118 -2.13 4.52 12.49
C ALA A 118 -1.55 5.59 13.41
N ARG A 119 -0.61 6.39 12.91
CA ARG A 119 -0.01 7.50 13.67
C ARG A 119 -1.02 8.59 14.03
N LEU A 120 -1.87 8.97 13.08
CA LEU A 120 -2.91 9.98 13.33
C LEU A 120 -3.95 9.46 14.32
N LEU A 121 -4.36 8.20 14.22
CA LEU A 121 -5.32 7.58 15.13
C LEU A 121 -4.79 7.40 16.57
N ALA A 122 -3.48 7.38 16.75
CA ALA A 122 -2.86 7.32 18.08
C ALA A 122 -2.91 8.64 18.86
N HIS A 123 -3.40 9.74 18.25
CA HIS A 123 -3.40 11.07 18.88
C HIS A 123 -4.77 11.74 18.74
N PRO A 124 -5.32 12.37 19.81
CA PRO A 124 -6.64 13.02 19.76
C PRO A 124 -6.77 14.07 18.64
N ASP A 125 -5.76 14.93 18.45
CA ASP A 125 -5.78 15.93 17.38
C ASP A 125 -5.71 15.29 15.98
N GLY A 126 -5.07 14.14 15.87
CA GLY A 126 -5.07 13.35 14.62
C GLY A 126 -6.45 12.79 14.31
N VAL A 127 -7.16 12.27 15.31
CA VAL A 127 -8.57 11.85 15.17
C VAL A 127 -9.44 13.04 14.79
N ALA A 128 -9.30 14.19 15.49
CA ALA A 128 -10.04 15.40 15.19
C ALA A 128 -9.79 15.91 13.76
N PHE A 129 -8.54 15.82 13.28
CA PHE A 129 -8.18 16.14 11.89
C PHE A 129 -8.87 15.18 10.90
N LEU A 130 -8.77 13.86 11.11
CA LEU A 130 -9.36 12.85 10.22
C LEU A 130 -10.89 12.98 10.12
N GLN A 131 -11.56 13.30 11.21
CA GLN A 131 -13.03 13.50 11.25
C GLN A 131 -13.51 14.74 10.47
N ARG A 132 -12.61 15.65 10.05
CA ARG A 132 -12.92 16.81 9.22
C ARG A 132 -12.84 16.53 7.72
N LEU A 133 -12.35 15.35 7.35
CA LEU A 133 -12.15 14.98 5.96
C LEU A 133 -13.41 14.38 5.37
N GLN A 134 -13.69 14.72 4.11
CA GLN A 134 -14.78 14.14 3.33
C GLN A 134 -14.44 12.74 2.83
N LEU A 135 -13.15 12.48 2.59
CA LEU A 135 -12.68 11.23 2.03
C LEU A 135 -11.20 11.00 2.39
N ILE A 136 -10.87 9.77 2.71
CA ILE A 136 -9.48 9.34 3.00
C ILE A 136 -9.17 8.11 2.16
N TRP A 137 -8.42 8.28 1.07
CA TRP A 137 -7.89 7.14 0.32
C TRP A 137 -6.76 6.47 1.10
N ILE A 138 -6.86 5.16 1.26
CA ILE A 138 -5.83 4.34 1.90
C ILE A 138 -5.26 3.38 0.87
N GLY A 139 -3.98 3.54 0.55
CA GLY A 139 -3.30 2.71 -0.44
C GLY A 139 -1.82 2.48 -0.15
N GLY A 140 -1.13 1.85 -1.11
CA GLY A 140 0.30 1.57 -1.02
C GLY A 140 0.70 0.36 -0.18
N ALA A 141 -0.17 -0.11 0.70
CA ALA A 141 -0.06 -1.34 1.47
C ALA A 141 -1.46 -1.80 1.90
N ALA A 142 -1.58 -3.05 2.35
CA ALA A 142 -2.83 -3.56 2.89
C ALA A 142 -3.21 -2.83 4.20
N LEU A 143 -4.49 -2.51 4.36
CA LEU A 143 -5.03 -1.91 5.58
C LEU A 143 -5.21 -3.00 6.64
N PRO A 144 -4.49 -2.97 7.78
CA PRO A 144 -4.65 -3.95 8.85
C PRO A 144 -6.07 -3.93 9.43
N ALA A 145 -6.63 -5.12 9.69
CA ALA A 145 -7.99 -5.25 10.19
C ALA A 145 -8.26 -4.43 11.48
N PRO A 146 -7.39 -4.43 12.50
CA PRO A 146 -7.61 -3.63 13.71
C PRO A 146 -7.63 -2.12 13.43
N LEU A 147 -6.81 -1.66 12.47
CA LEU A 147 -6.80 -0.25 12.08
C LEU A 147 -8.09 0.12 11.32
N ALA A 148 -8.58 -0.80 10.48
CA ALA A 148 -9.88 -0.66 9.81
C ALA A 148 -11.03 -0.61 10.82
N ASP A 149 -11.03 -1.48 11.83
CA ASP A 149 -12.06 -1.53 12.87
C ASP A 149 -12.05 -0.26 13.72
N GLN A 150 -10.88 0.24 14.10
CA GLN A 150 -10.76 1.52 14.80
C GLN A 150 -11.31 2.69 13.96
N ALA A 151 -10.99 2.72 12.67
CA ALA A 151 -11.50 3.75 11.76
C ALA A 151 -13.03 3.67 11.59
N ARG A 152 -13.61 2.46 11.50
CA ARG A 152 -15.07 2.24 11.49
C ARG A 152 -15.74 2.70 12.76
N ALA A 153 -15.18 2.37 13.93
CA ALA A 153 -15.70 2.82 15.22
C ALA A 153 -15.75 4.34 15.33
N LEU A 154 -14.80 5.03 14.71
CA LEU A 154 -14.74 6.51 14.64
C LEU A 154 -15.53 7.09 13.46
N GLN A 155 -16.24 6.26 12.67
CA GLN A 155 -17.00 6.65 11.47
C GLN A 155 -16.18 7.45 10.46
N LEU A 156 -14.89 7.10 10.29
CA LEU A 156 -14.02 7.78 9.34
C LEU A 156 -14.33 7.36 7.89
N PRO A 157 -14.37 8.30 6.95
CA PRO A 157 -14.72 8.03 5.56
C PRO A 157 -13.53 7.45 4.77
N LEU A 158 -13.05 6.26 5.17
CA LEU A 158 -11.96 5.61 4.47
C LEU A 158 -12.42 5.00 3.14
N ALA A 159 -11.56 5.09 2.15
CA ALA A 159 -11.69 4.43 0.87
C ALA A 159 -10.41 3.62 0.59
N PRO A 160 -10.32 2.37 1.07
CA PRO A 160 -9.24 1.47 0.69
C PRO A 160 -9.16 1.35 -0.83
N CYS A 161 -7.97 1.49 -1.39
CA CYS A 161 -7.77 1.50 -2.83
C CYS A 161 -6.52 0.71 -3.25
N TYR A 162 -6.56 0.18 -4.48
CA TYR A 162 -5.44 -0.51 -5.10
C TYR A 162 -5.01 0.21 -6.37
N GLY A 163 -3.71 0.26 -6.58
CA GLY A 163 -3.08 0.81 -7.77
C GLY A 163 -1.57 0.85 -7.65
N SER A 164 -0.92 1.13 -8.75
CA SER A 164 0.54 1.11 -8.85
C SER A 164 1.06 2.24 -9.75
N THR A 165 2.37 2.36 -9.84
CA THR A 165 3.03 3.27 -10.80
C THR A 165 2.71 2.87 -12.24
N GLU A 166 2.63 1.58 -12.50
CA GLU A 166 2.34 0.96 -13.78
C GLU A 166 0.94 1.31 -14.30
N THR A 167 -0.02 1.54 -13.40
CA THR A 167 -1.42 1.84 -13.71
C THR A 167 -1.78 3.32 -13.63
N ALA A 168 -0.80 4.22 -13.58
CA ALA A 168 -1.03 5.65 -13.32
C ALA A 168 -1.89 5.88 -12.05
N ALA A 169 -1.52 5.24 -10.96
CA ALA A 169 -2.19 5.18 -9.66
C ALA A 169 -3.38 4.20 -9.59
N MET A 170 -4.49 4.65 -9.00
CA MET A 170 -5.60 3.84 -8.52
C MET A 170 -6.39 3.18 -9.66
N VAL A 171 -6.64 1.87 -9.55
CA VAL A 171 -7.47 1.08 -10.48
C VAL A 171 -8.75 0.55 -9.84
N ALA A 172 -8.80 0.48 -8.51
CA ALA A 172 -9.99 0.11 -7.75
C ALA A 172 -10.03 0.91 -6.44
N ALA A 173 -11.23 1.22 -5.96
CA ALA A 173 -11.44 1.89 -4.68
C ALA A 173 -12.78 1.49 -4.06
N LEU A 174 -12.76 1.17 -2.77
CA LEU A 174 -13.94 0.85 -1.98
C LEU A 174 -14.60 2.17 -1.51
N PRO A 175 -15.87 2.44 -1.83
CA PRO A 175 -16.59 3.59 -1.32
C PRO A 175 -16.68 3.63 0.22
N PRO A 176 -16.68 4.82 0.86
CA PRO A 176 -16.70 4.94 2.32
C PRO A 176 -17.90 4.29 3.00
N ASP A 177 -19.08 4.34 2.40
CA ASP A 177 -20.28 3.70 2.92
C ASP A 177 -20.16 2.17 2.98
N ARG A 178 -19.59 1.56 1.93
CA ARG A 178 -19.30 0.12 1.88
C ARG A 178 -18.18 -0.26 2.86
N PHE A 179 -17.15 0.59 3.00
CA PHE A 179 -16.12 0.41 4.03
C PHE A 179 -16.73 0.42 5.43
N LEU A 180 -17.58 1.39 5.75
CA LEU A 180 -18.26 1.51 7.05
C LEU A 180 -19.23 0.35 7.29
N ALA A 181 -19.84 -0.22 6.24
CA ALA A 181 -20.64 -1.42 6.30
C ALA A 181 -19.84 -2.72 6.55
N GLY A 182 -18.49 -2.63 6.60
CA GLY A 182 -17.63 -3.76 6.90
C GLY A 182 -17.14 -4.54 5.68
N GLU A 183 -17.37 -4.04 4.45
CA GLU A 183 -16.90 -4.71 3.25
C GLU A 183 -15.36 -4.75 3.19
N PRO A 184 -14.76 -5.90 2.85
CA PRO A 184 -13.31 -6.04 2.75
C PRO A 184 -12.78 -5.62 1.38
N GLY A 185 -11.45 -5.47 1.28
CA GLY A 185 -10.73 -5.26 0.03
C GLY A 185 -10.71 -3.81 -0.42
N CYS A 186 -10.56 -3.65 -1.75
CA CYS A 186 -10.39 -2.35 -2.41
C CYS A 186 -11.56 -2.02 -3.36
N GLY A 187 -12.72 -2.66 -3.18
CA GLY A 187 -13.93 -2.39 -3.95
C GLY A 187 -13.85 -2.81 -5.42
N ASP A 188 -14.66 -2.14 -6.24
CA ASP A 188 -14.79 -2.43 -7.66
C ASP A 188 -13.75 -1.67 -8.51
N PRO A 189 -13.44 -2.16 -9.73
CA PRO A 189 -12.57 -1.43 -10.64
C PRO A 189 -13.17 -0.08 -11.05
N LEU A 190 -12.32 0.91 -11.30
CA LEU A 190 -12.72 2.17 -11.89
C LEU A 190 -13.28 1.95 -13.31
N VAL A 191 -14.09 2.89 -13.80
CA VAL A 191 -14.85 2.80 -15.04
C VAL A 191 -14.02 2.47 -16.29
N ASP A 192 -12.73 2.81 -16.28
CA ASP A 192 -11.78 2.58 -17.38
C ASP A 192 -10.88 1.37 -17.19
N VAL A 193 -11.19 0.49 -16.23
CA VAL A 193 -10.33 -0.63 -15.81
C VAL A 193 -11.08 -1.94 -15.93
N GLU A 194 -10.45 -2.92 -16.55
CA GLU A 194 -10.84 -4.32 -16.51
C GLU A 194 -9.85 -5.12 -15.68
N LEU A 195 -10.38 -6.01 -14.85
CA LEU A 195 -9.60 -6.91 -13.98
C LEU A 195 -9.95 -8.36 -14.32
N ARG A 196 -8.94 -9.22 -14.33
CA ARG A 196 -9.12 -10.67 -14.36
C ARG A 196 -8.03 -11.38 -13.57
N LEU A 197 -8.21 -12.66 -13.30
CA LEU A 197 -7.20 -13.50 -12.68
C LEU A 197 -6.59 -14.42 -13.72
N ALA A 198 -5.26 -14.52 -13.73
CA ALA A 198 -4.56 -15.57 -14.45
C ALA A 198 -4.79 -16.93 -13.78
N ALA A 199 -4.39 -18.02 -14.46
CA ALA A 199 -4.60 -19.39 -13.97
C ALA A 199 -3.96 -19.67 -12.59
N ASP A 200 -2.90 -18.95 -12.25
CA ASP A 200 -2.21 -19.02 -10.95
C ASP A 200 -2.71 -18.00 -9.91
N GLY A 201 -3.84 -17.31 -10.21
CA GLY A 201 -4.43 -16.31 -9.33
C GLY A 201 -3.77 -14.94 -9.37
N ALA A 202 -2.82 -14.70 -10.27
CA ALA A 202 -2.24 -13.37 -10.46
C ALA A 202 -3.27 -12.39 -10.99
N LEU A 203 -3.28 -11.18 -10.43
CA LEU A 203 -4.11 -10.09 -10.94
C LEU A 203 -3.57 -9.59 -12.27
N GLU A 204 -4.42 -9.57 -13.28
CA GLU A 204 -4.17 -8.93 -14.56
C GLU A 204 -5.08 -7.72 -14.74
N VAL A 205 -4.50 -6.63 -15.25
CA VAL A 205 -5.16 -5.33 -15.40
C VAL A 205 -5.11 -4.92 -16.86
N ARG A 206 -6.26 -4.53 -17.42
CA ARG A 206 -6.36 -3.89 -18.73
C ARG A 206 -6.95 -2.50 -18.58
N THR A 207 -6.23 -1.51 -19.07
CA THR A 207 -6.66 -0.12 -19.12
C THR A 207 -5.80 0.66 -20.10
N ASP A 208 -6.37 1.71 -20.71
CA ASP A 208 -5.62 2.57 -21.64
C ASP A 208 -4.53 3.41 -21.00
N ARG A 209 -4.50 3.51 -19.67
CA ARG A 209 -3.52 4.30 -18.91
C ARG A 209 -2.37 3.49 -18.29
N LEU A 210 -2.19 2.23 -18.71
CA LEU A 210 -0.98 1.49 -18.36
C LEU A 210 0.27 2.22 -18.85
N ALA A 211 1.33 2.26 -18.04
CA ALA A 211 2.62 2.78 -18.47
C ALA A 211 3.04 2.12 -19.79
N LEU A 212 3.75 2.84 -20.64
CA LEU A 212 4.23 2.29 -21.92
C LEU A 212 5.20 1.13 -21.70
N GLY A 213 5.97 1.21 -20.63
CA GLY A 213 6.89 0.19 -20.18
C GLY A 213 7.69 0.66 -18.98
N CYS A 214 8.47 -0.26 -18.43
CA CYS A 214 9.32 -0.02 -17.28
C CYS A 214 10.74 -0.52 -17.54
N TRP A 215 11.70 -0.02 -16.77
CA TRP A 215 13.08 -0.49 -16.74
C TRP A 215 13.65 -0.35 -15.33
N ARG A 216 14.72 -1.07 -15.06
CA ARG A 216 15.48 -0.87 -13.82
C ARG A 216 16.32 0.38 -13.93
N ALA A 217 16.42 1.17 -12.86
CA ALA A 217 17.20 2.41 -12.85
C ALA A 217 18.71 2.18 -13.12
N ASP A 218 19.24 1.00 -12.74
CA ASP A 218 20.62 0.56 -12.96
C ASP A 218 20.83 -0.13 -14.33
N GLN A 219 19.77 -0.38 -15.11
CA GLN A 219 19.79 -1.01 -16.44
C GLN A 219 18.83 -0.29 -17.39
N PRO A 220 19.08 0.99 -17.72
CA PRO A 220 18.15 1.82 -18.48
C PRO A 220 17.97 1.36 -19.95
N GLU A 221 18.86 0.51 -20.44
CA GLU A 221 18.80 -0.09 -21.78
C GLU A 221 17.79 -1.24 -21.85
N ARG A 222 17.40 -1.83 -20.72
CA ARG A 222 16.44 -2.95 -20.64
C ARG A 222 15.03 -2.42 -20.46
N TRP A 223 14.46 -1.96 -21.55
CA TRP A 223 13.06 -1.56 -21.62
C TRP A 223 12.15 -2.79 -21.69
N GLU A 224 11.18 -2.87 -20.80
CA GLU A 224 10.17 -3.91 -20.76
C GLU A 224 8.80 -3.29 -21.05
N PRO A 225 8.16 -3.59 -22.20
CA PRO A 225 6.77 -3.23 -22.43
C PRO A 225 5.88 -3.81 -21.34
N LEU A 226 4.87 -3.02 -20.89
CA LEU A 226 3.99 -3.52 -19.84
C LEU A 226 2.88 -4.42 -20.37
N ARG A 227 2.33 -4.08 -21.53
CA ARG A 227 1.18 -4.77 -22.12
C ARG A 227 1.61 -6.01 -22.88
N ASP A 228 0.85 -7.11 -22.72
CA ASP A 228 0.91 -8.23 -23.63
C ASP A 228 0.21 -7.92 -24.96
N GLY A 229 0.11 -8.93 -25.87
CA GLY A 229 -0.52 -8.80 -27.19
C GLY A 229 -2.00 -8.43 -27.14
N ASP A 230 -2.70 -8.74 -26.05
CA ASP A 230 -4.13 -8.48 -25.84
C ASP A 230 -4.39 -7.24 -24.95
N GLY A 231 -3.33 -6.50 -24.61
CA GLY A 231 -3.40 -5.26 -23.82
C GLY A 231 -3.45 -5.45 -22.31
N TRP A 232 -3.23 -6.66 -21.80
CA TRP A 232 -3.20 -6.95 -20.37
C TRP A 232 -1.80 -6.76 -19.79
N TRP A 233 -1.78 -6.33 -18.52
CA TRP A 233 -0.60 -6.29 -17.69
C TRP A 233 -0.79 -7.18 -16.46
N ARG A 234 0.16 -8.07 -16.24
CA ARG A 234 0.22 -8.94 -15.08
C ARG A 234 0.94 -8.23 -13.93
N SER A 235 0.23 -7.97 -12.84
CA SER A 235 0.72 -7.13 -11.74
C SER A 235 1.76 -7.81 -10.84
N GLY A 236 1.78 -9.12 -10.78
CA GLY A 236 2.56 -9.89 -9.81
C GLY A 236 1.96 -9.90 -8.40
N ASP A 237 0.74 -9.40 -8.24
CA ASP A 237 -0.04 -9.53 -7.00
C ASP A 237 -1.05 -10.67 -7.15
N GLN A 238 -1.18 -11.50 -6.14
CA GLN A 238 -2.27 -12.47 -6.05
C GLN A 238 -3.52 -11.77 -5.51
N ALA A 239 -4.66 -12.08 -6.14
CA ALA A 239 -5.91 -11.42 -5.81
C ALA A 239 -7.12 -12.36 -5.85
N ALA A 240 -8.23 -11.87 -5.28
CA ALA A 240 -9.59 -12.36 -5.51
C ALA A 240 -10.45 -11.19 -5.99
N LEU A 241 -11.49 -11.49 -6.79
CA LEU A 241 -12.39 -10.47 -7.36
C LEU A 241 -13.81 -10.51 -6.77
N THR A 242 -14.03 -11.31 -5.72
CA THR A 242 -15.36 -11.45 -5.09
C THR A 242 -15.20 -11.53 -3.57
N PRO A 243 -15.89 -10.71 -2.79
CA PRO A 243 -16.60 -9.48 -3.16
C PRO A 243 -15.61 -8.35 -3.45
N GLY A 244 -15.63 -7.74 -4.64
CA GLY A 244 -14.69 -6.71 -5.07
C GLY A 244 -13.23 -7.19 -5.12
N LEU A 245 -12.30 -6.28 -5.43
CA LEU A 245 -10.87 -6.58 -5.49
C LEU A 245 -10.27 -6.75 -4.09
N GLN A 246 -9.68 -7.90 -3.84
CA GLN A 246 -8.92 -8.21 -2.63
C GLN A 246 -7.51 -8.65 -3.01
N ILE A 247 -6.51 -8.04 -2.41
CA ILE A 247 -5.09 -8.38 -2.64
C ILE A 247 -4.62 -9.30 -1.52
N ALA A 248 -4.19 -10.49 -1.91
CA ALA A 248 -3.67 -11.50 -0.99
C ALA A 248 -2.19 -11.27 -0.64
N GLY A 249 -1.40 -10.76 -1.59
CA GLY A 249 0.03 -10.47 -1.41
C GLY A 249 0.78 -10.56 -2.72
N ARG A 250 2.10 -10.43 -2.65
CA ARG A 250 2.97 -10.52 -3.83
C ARG A 250 3.28 -11.98 -4.17
N ILE A 251 3.12 -12.35 -5.44
CA ILE A 251 3.47 -13.70 -5.93
C ILE A 251 4.99 -13.93 -5.83
N ASP A 252 5.79 -12.91 -6.13
CA ASP A 252 7.25 -12.96 -5.98
C ASP A 252 7.71 -12.95 -4.50
N GLY A 253 6.81 -12.66 -3.57
CA GLY A 253 6.99 -12.75 -2.12
C GLY A 253 6.46 -14.04 -1.52
N ALA A 254 5.69 -14.83 -2.27
CA ALA A 254 5.20 -16.13 -1.82
C ALA A 254 6.38 -17.11 -1.62
N ILE A 255 6.26 -17.98 -0.65
CA ILE A 255 7.23 -19.04 -0.37
C ILE A 255 6.59 -20.42 -0.59
N HIS A 256 7.41 -21.40 -0.95
CA HIS A 256 7.00 -22.79 -1.04
C HIS A 256 7.55 -23.55 0.16
N SER A 257 6.67 -23.88 1.11
CA SER A 257 7.03 -24.55 2.37
C SER A 257 6.29 -25.88 2.47
N GLY A 258 7.01 -26.99 2.47
CA GLY A 258 6.41 -28.33 2.61
C GLY A 258 5.38 -28.69 1.54
N GLY A 259 5.51 -28.14 0.33
CA GLY A 259 4.55 -28.33 -0.77
C GLY A 259 3.37 -27.36 -0.77
N GLU A 260 3.26 -26.48 0.23
CA GLU A 260 2.23 -25.44 0.31
C GLU A 260 2.78 -24.08 -0.13
N THR A 261 1.94 -23.25 -0.77
CA THR A 261 2.26 -21.86 -1.09
C THR A 261 1.79 -20.96 0.03
N VAL A 262 2.72 -20.26 0.65
CA VAL A 262 2.48 -19.40 1.82
C VAL A 262 2.79 -17.95 1.45
N PHE A 263 1.91 -17.03 1.88
CA PHE A 263 2.07 -15.59 1.68
C PHE A 263 2.46 -14.91 2.99
N PRO A 264 3.74 -14.57 3.18
CA PRO A 264 4.23 -13.95 4.43
C PRO A 264 3.45 -12.70 4.83
N GLU A 265 3.04 -11.89 3.85
CA GLU A 265 2.29 -10.64 4.09
C GLU A 265 0.92 -10.86 4.73
N GLN A 266 0.22 -11.94 4.36
CA GLN A 266 -1.06 -12.31 5.01
C GLN A 266 -0.84 -12.78 6.44
N LEU A 267 0.21 -13.56 6.66
CA LEU A 267 0.55 -14.04 7.99
C LEU A 267 1.02 -12.91 8.91
N GLU A 268 1.76 -11.92 8.39
CA GLU A 268 2.13 -10.71 9.11
C GLU A 268 0.87 -9.94 9.59
N GLN A 269 -0.12 -9.78 8.71
CA GLN A 269 -1.38 -9.12 9.05
C GLN A 269 -2.17 -9.91 10.11
N ARG A 270 -2.29 -11.24 9.92
CA ARG A 270 -2.95 -12.13 10.88
C ARG A 270 -2.28 -12.09 12.24
N LEU A 271 -0.94 -12.07 12.25
CA LEU A 271 -0.15 -12.02 13.47
C LEU A 271 -0.30 -10.66 14.17
N MET A 272 -0.22 -9.55 13.44
CA MET A 272 -0.42 -8.22 14.00
C MET A 272 -1.83 -8.03 14.59
N ALA A 273 -2.87 -8.58 13.95
CA ALA A 273 -4.21 -8.58 14.50
C ALA A 273 -4.30 -9.34 15.83
N ALA A 274 -3.70 -10.54 15.90
CA ALA A 274 -3.67 -11.35 17.11
C ALA A 274 -2.88 -10.67 18.26
N LEU A 275 -1.77 -10.00 17.93
CA LEU A 275 -0.95 -9.24 18.87
C LEU A 275 -1.71 -8.05 19.49
N GLN A 276 -2.46 -7.33 18.68
CA GLN A 276 -3.27 -6.20 19.16
C GLN A 276 -4.43 -6.70 20.05
N ALA A 277 -5.12 -7.76 19.65
CA ALA A 277 -6.17 -8.38 20.48
C ALA A 277 -5.62 -8.85 21.83
N ALA A 278 -4.37 -9.32 21.89
CA ALA A 278 -3.67 -9.74 23.10
C ALA A 278 -2.98 -8.58 23.84
N SER A 279 -3.08 -7.35 23.36
CA SER A 279 -2.41 -6.14 23.90
C SER A 279 -0.89 -6.33 24.14
N LEU A 280 -0.20 -7.01 23.21
CA LEU A 280 1.23 -7.25 23.31
C LEU A 280 2.05 -6.07 22.79
N PRO A 281 3.18 -5.70 23.46
CA PRO A 281 4.02 -4.56 23.09
C PRO A 281 4.93 -4.88 21.89
N VAL A 282 4.32 -5.06 20.73
CA VAL A 282 5.00 -5.32 19.45
C VAL A 282 4.65 -4.21 18.47
N SER A 283 5.65 -3.50 17.98
CA SER A 283 5.48 -2.40 17.03
C SER A 283 5.32 -2.89 15.59
N ALA A 284 5.95 -4.01 15.24
CA ALA A 284 5.95 -4.55 13.89
C ALA A 284 6.34 -6.04 13.88
N VAL A 285 5.91 -6.76 12.84
CA VAL A 285 6.38 -8.11 12.52
C VAL A 285 6.72 -8.17 11.04
N LEU A 286 7.81 -8.83 10.71
CA LEU A 286 8.24 -9.11 9.34
C LEU A 286 8.62 -10.58 9.23
N LEU A 287 7.99 -11.30 8.29
CA LEU A 287 8.28 -12.69 8.01
C LEU A 287 9.21 -12.81 6.80
N LEU A 288 10.33 -13.47 6.96
CA LEU A 288 11.31 -13.70 5.91
C LEU A 288 11.42 -15.19 5.59
N ALA A 289 11.52 -15.51 4.31
CA ALA A 289 11.82 -16.85 3.86
C ALA A 289 13.32 -17.15 4.06
N VAL A 290 13.62 -18.33 4.58
CA VAL A 290 14.96 -18.93 4.62
C VAL A 290 14.90 -20.30 3.98
N ASP A 291 15.98 -20.70 3.33
CA ASP A 291 16.07 -22.03 2.74
C ASP A 291 16.07 -23.10 3.82
N ASP A 292 15.37 -24.20 3.57
CA ASP A 292 15.26 -25.35 4.47
C ASP A 292 15.40 -26.63 3.65
N PRO A 293 16.30 -27.55 4.02
CA PRO A 293 16.58 -28.75 3.23
C PRO A 293 15.41 -29.74 3.15
N GLU A 294 14.50 -29.73 4.11
CA GLU A 294 13.35 -30.64 4.14
C GLU A 294 12.09 -29.97 3.54
N TRP A 295 11.89 -28.68 3.82
CA TRP A 295 10.67 -27.96 3.47
C TRP A 295 10.81 -27.07 2.24
N GLY A 296 12.00 -27.00 1.63
CA GLY A 296 12.35 -26.04 0.60
C GLY A 296 12.57 -24.64 1.17
N GLN A 297 11.52 -24.06 1.77
CA GLN A 297 11.62 -22.77 2.49
C GLN A 297 10.83 -22.80 3.80
N ARG A 298 11.32 -22.12 4.82
CA ARG A 298 10.65 -21.89 6.09
C ARG A 298 10.64 -20.40 6.46
N LEU A 299 9.71 -20.01 7.32
CA LEU A 299 9.60 -18.64 7.83
C LEU A 299 10.50 -18.39 9.02
N VAL A 300 11.15 -17.22 9.02
CA VAL A 300 11.77 -16.59 10.20
C VAL A 300 11.05 -15.30 10.48
N ALA A 301 10.65 -15.08 11.73
CA ALA A 301 9.96 -13.89 12.17
C ALA A 301 10.92 -12.88 12.82
N LEU A 302 10.97 -11.67 12.31
CA LEU A 302 11.57 -10.50 12.96
C LEU A 302 10.48 -9.76 13.71
N VAL A 303 10.73 -9.43 14.98
CA VAL A 303 9.73 -8.86 15.91
C VAL A 303 10.21 -7.53 16.45
N GLY A 304 9.49 -6.47 16.19
CA GLY A 304 9.75 -5.12 16.67
C GLY A 304 9.38 -4.97 18.15
N SER A 305 10.20 -5.51 19.02
CA SER A 305 10.06 -5.39 20.47
C SER A 305 11.45 -5.50 21.14
N SER A 306 11.59 -4.91 22.31
CA SER A 306 12.75 -5.11 23.19
C SER A 306 12.46 -6.10 24.33
N ASP A 307 11.22 -6.57 24.48
CA ASP A 307 10.80 -7.48 25.54
C ASP A 307 10.91 -8.96 25.09
N PRO A 308 11.85 -9.75 25.65
CA PRO A 308 11.99 -11.17 25.30
C PRO A 308 10.75 -12.02 25.63
N ALA A 309 9.94 -11.62 26.61
CA ALA A 309 8.75 -12.36 27.00
C ALA A 309 7.68 -12.41 25.91
N VAL A 310 7.75 -11.48 24.93
CA VAL A 310 6.87 -11.44 23.76
C VAL A 310 7.03 -12.69 22.90
N LEU A 311 8.25 -13.24 22.77
CA LEU A 311 8.52 -14.39 21.88
C LEU A 311 7.71 -15.62 22.27
N GLN A 312 7.67 -15.95 23.56
CA GLN A 312 6.90 -17.11 24.07
C GLN A 312 5.40 -16.96 23.79
N ARG A 313 4.89 -15.73 23.89
CA ARG A 313 3.48 -15.43 23.59
C ARG A 313 3.18 -15.54 22.08
N LEU A 314 4.11 -15.10 21.23
CA LEU A 314 4.00 -15.24 19.77
C LEU A 314 4.02 -16.71 19.35
N GLU A 315 4.90 -17.54 19.92
CA GLU A 315 4.92 -18.97 19.70
C GLU A 315 3.60 -19.63 20.13
N ALA A 316 3.05 -19.24 21.27
CA ALA A 316 1.75 -19.74 21.72
C ALA A 316 0.60 -19.34 20.79
N LEU A 317 0.58 -18.10 20.28
CA LEU A 317 -0.40 -17.61 19.34
C LEU A 317 -0.36 -18.33 17.98
N THR A 318 0.82 -18.73 17.54
CA THR A 318 1.01 -19.40 16.24
C THR A 318 0.98 -20.93 16.32
N ARG A 319 0.97 -21.51 17.51
CA ARG A 319 0.89 -22.98 17.72
C ARG A 319 -0.27 -23.66 16.97
N PRO A 320 -1.49 -23.06 16.84
CA PRO A 320 -2.58 -23.69 16.10
C PRO A 320 -2.48 -23.49 14.58
N TRP A 321 -1.45 -22.80 14.08
CA TRP A 321 -1.29 -22.57 12.64
C TRP A 321 -0.76 -23.82 11.94
N PRO A 322 -1.00 -23.96 10.62
CA PRO A 322 -0.37 -24.99 9.81
C PRO A 322 1.17 -24.90 9.93
N PRO A 323 1.90 -26.03 9.91
CA PRO A 323 3.37 -26.03 10.03
C PRO A 323 4.09 -25.17 8.98
N ALA A 324 3.54 -25.09 7.76
CA ALA A 324 4.08 -24.26 6.69
C ALA A 324 3.96 -22.74 6.97
N GLU A 325 2.93 -22.34 7.73
CA GLU A 325 2.65 -20.95 8.11
C GLU A 325 3.33 -20.54 9.42
N THR A 326 3.82 -21.51 10.21
CA THR A 326 4.41 -21.24 11.52
C THR A 326 5.89 -20.88 11.39
N PRO A 327 6.32 -19.70 11.91
CA PRO A 327 7.73 -19.35 11.91
C PRO A 327 8.58 -20.36 12.68
N ARG A 328 9.66 -20.79 12.06
CA ARG A 328 10.64 -21.72 12.65
C ARG A 328 11.50 -21.05 13.74
N ARG A 329 11.74 -19.74 13.59
CA ARG A 329 12.62 -18.94 14.45
C ARG A 329 12.04 -17.56 14.65
N TRP A 330 12.21 -17.02 15.84
CA TRP A 330 11.75 -15.70 16.25
C TRP A 330 12.93 -14.86 16.70
N LEU A 331 13.07 -13.64 16.17
CA LEU A 331 14.18 -12.74 16.46
C LEU A 331 13.67 -11.37 16.88
N LEU A 332 14.15 -10.86 18.00
CA LEU A 332 13.88 -9.50 18.44
C LEU A 332 14.68 -8.50 17.58
N CYS A 333 13.99 -7.52 17.07
CA CYS A 333 14.54 -6.42 16.27
C CYS A 333 13.88 -5.11 16.69
N PRO A 334 14.34 -4.46 17.78
CA PRO A 334 13.69 -3.25 18.30
C PRO A 334 13.54 -2.13 17.26
N ASP A 335 14.48 -2.03 16.31
CA ASP A 335 14.50 -1.05 15.22
C ASP A 335 13.70 -1.50 13.98
N LEU A 336 12.94 -2.57 14.07
CA LEU A 336 12.16 -3.09 12.96
C LEU A 336 11.05 -2.12 12.58
N ALA A 337 11.16 -1.52 11.41
CA ALA A 337 10.17 -0.60 10.88
C ALA A 337 10.09 -0.63 9.35
N PRO A 338 8.91 -0.39 8.77
CA PRO A 338 8.77 -0.12 7.35
C PRO A 338 9.39 1.23 6.99
N SER A 339 9.60 1.48 5.69
CA SER A 339 10.03 2.79 5.17
C SER A 339 9.00 3.88 5.49
N ALA A 340 9.37 5.17 5.30
CA ALA A 340 8.45 6.30 5.45
C ALA A 340 7.19 6.23 4.55
N LEU A 341 7.26 5.44 3.46
CA LEU A 341 6.14 5.13 2.57
C LEU A 341 5.33 3.90 2.99
N GLY A 342 5.57 3.35 4.19
CA GLY A 342 4.88 2.17 4.69
C GLY A 342 5.29 0.84 4.05
N LYS A 343 6.34 0.83 3.23
CA LYS A 343 6.81 -0.38 2.52
C LYS A 343 7.95 -1.07 3.25
N TRP A 344 7.87 -2.39 3.37
CA TRP A 344 8.95 -3.20 3.89
C TRP A 344 10.14 -3.26 2.94
N GLN A 345 11.32 -2.99 3.44
CA GLN A 345 12.59 -3.19 2.74
C GLN A 345 13.08 -4.63 3.00
N ARG A 346 12.33 -5.65 2.50
CA ARG A 346 12.59 -7.07 2.78
C ARG A 346 14.02 -7.49 2.44
N GLN A 347 14.60 -6.96 1.35
CA GLN A 347 15.98 -7.27 0.95
C GLN A 347 17.00 -6.84 2.02
N ARG A 348 16.85 -5.62 2.58
CA ARG A 348 17.71 -5.14 3.67
C ARG A 348 17.67 -6.08 4.89
N TRP A 349 16.46 -6.54 5.25
CA TRP A 349 16.28 -7.44 6.41
C TRP A 349 16.76 -8.86 6.13
N ARG A 350 16.67 -9.34 4.88
CA ARG A 350 17.31 -10.61 4.48
C ARG A 350 18.84 -10.53 4.59
N GLU A 351 19.46 -9.44 4.20
CA GLU A 351 20.89 -9.21 4.33
C GLU A 351 21.33 -9.09 5.79
N TRP A 352 20.49 -8.46 6.62
CA TRP A 352 20.70 -8.41 8.06
C TRP A 352 20.66 -9.81 8.68
N LEU A 353 19.65 -10.61 8.34
CA LEU A 353 19.50 -11.98 8.83
C LEU A 353 20.70 -12.85 8.43
N LYS A 354 21.14 -12.79 7.16
CA LYS A 354 22.34 -13.51 6.69
C LYS A 354 23.61 -13.16 7.48
N ARG A 355 23.78 -11.88 7.85
CA ARG A 355 24.92 -11.45 8.67
C ARG A 355 24.83 -11.98 10.10
N LEU A 356 23.62 -12.03 10.66
CA LEU A 356 23.40 -12.60 11.99
C LEU A 356 23.74 -14.11 11.98
N ASP A 357 23.21 -14.86 11.02
CA ASP A 357 23.47 -16.30 10.89
C ASP A 357 24.95 -16.60 10.68
N ALA A 358 25.67 -15.76 9.92
CA ALA A 358 27.11 -15.91 9.73
C ALA A 358 27.96 -15.56 10.99
N ALA A 359 27.40 -14.80 11.92
CA ALA A 359 28.07 -14.47 13.19
C ALA A 359 27.80 -15.51 14.29
N GLU A 360 26.73 -16.32 14.13
CA GLU A 360 26.37 -17.41 15.05
C GLU A 360 26.95 -18.77 14.62
N ALA A 361 27.45 -18.90 13.37
CA ALA A 361 28.09 -20.10 12.82
C ALA A 361 29.61 -20.13 13.09
#